data_2b5be2d44f48b5a68187bcb5a51b7128
#
_entry.id   2b5be2d44f48b5a68187bcb5a51b7128
#
_cell.length_a   1.000
_cell.length_b   1.000
_cell.length_c   1.000
_cell.angle_alpha   90.00
_cell.angle_beta   90.00
_cell.angle_gamma   90.00
#
_symmetry.space_group_name_H-M   'P 1'
#
loop_
_entity.id
_entity.type
_entity.pdbx_description
1 polymer ?
#
loop_
_entity_poly.entity_id
_entity_poly.type
_entity_poly.pdbx_seq_one_letter_code
_entity_poly.pdbx_strand_id
1 'polypeptide(L)'
;MNKVMMKTVLASLVVSSITVLTGCVTSPDMEAAKQPLGSIVSVVNVPGVKKDALYSSSKIWVAKAFTDSNSVIQYADKEEGSIVGKGNVKYPCDGFNDCLANEDVLYKFTMKIDTKDDKARITFDDIHIYRPAHVTSGIAFPAIDSPNMTVGGQTKAKKALNDIVEQYKREIVTESSSAAKDW
;
A
#
# COMPACT_ATOMS: atom_id res chain seq x y z
N MET A 1 53.46 35.44 -67.48
CA MET A 1 53.22 36.39 -66.41
C MET A 1 51.87 36.00 -65.82
N ASN A 2 51.84 35.64 -64.60
CA ASN A 2 50.94 35.69 -63.49
C ASN A 2 50.88 34.36 -62.73
N LYS A 3 51.51 34.43 -61.58
CA LYS A 3 51.48 33.42 -60.51
C LYS A 3 50.07 33.43 -59.94
N VAL A 4 49.40 32.31 -60.01
CA VAL A 4 48.21 32.04 -59.21
C VAL A 4 48.68 31.22 -57.99
N MET A 5 48.68 31.86 -56.84
CA MET A 5 48.91 31.22 -55.54
C MET A 5 47.80 30.26 -55.22
N MET A 6 48.11 28.99 -55.11
CA MET A 6 47.23 27.94 -54.62
C MET A 6 47.24 27.97 -53.08
N LYS A 7 46.21 28.56 -52.49
CA LYS A 7 45.99 28.49 -51.05
C LYS A 7 45.32 27.15 -50.73
N THR A 8 46.07 26.26 -50.12
CA THR A 8 45.58 25.05 -49.49
C THR A 8 44.78 25.41 -48.24
N VAL A 9 43.47 25.17 -48.30
CA VAL A 9 42.61 25.28 -47.14
C VAL A 9 42.61 23.89 -46.46
N LEU A 10 43.28 23.77 -45.31
CA LEU A 10 43.14 22.65 -44.42
C LEU A 10 41.75 22.74 -43.76
N ALA A 11 40.86 21.87 -44.19
CA ALA A 11 39.59 21.64 -43.47
C ALA A 11 39.85 20.77 -42.26
N SER A 12 39.90 21.38 -41.06
CA SER A 12 39.96 20.69 -39.79
C SER A 12 38.57 20.08 -39.51
N LEU A 13 38.45 18.77 -39.64
CA LEU A 13 37.28 18.00 -39.20
C LEU A 13 37.34 17.88 -37.68
N VAL A 14 36.61 18.72 -36.97
CA VAL A 14 36.31 18.56 -35.53
C VAL A 14 35.21 17.50 -35.44
N VAL A 15 35.63 16.26 -35.17
CA VAL A 15 34.70 15.19 -34.78
C VAL A 15 34.26 15.47 -33.34
N SER A 16 33.10 16.10 -33.18
CA SER A 16 32.46 16.31 -31.91
C SER A 16 31.88 14.96 -31.43
N SER A 17 32.60 14.28 -30.54
CA SER A 17 32.14 13.07 -29.86
C SER A 17 31.01 13.44 -28.90
N ILE A 18 29.76 13.29 -29.33
CA ILE A 18 28.60 13.37 -28.45
C ILE A 18 28.58 12.09 -27.63
N THR A 19 29.15 12.15 -26.43
CA THR A 19 28.96 11.11 -25.40
C THR A 19 27.51 11.20 -24.92
N VAL A 20 26.65 10.35 -25.46
CA VAL A 20 25.30 10.13 -24.93
C VAL A 20 25.46 9.39 -23.61
N LEU A 21 25.44 10.14 -22.51
CA LEU A 21 25.23 9.58 -21.16
C LEU A 21 23.79 9.06 -21.13
N THR A 22 23.62 7.76 -21.43
CA THR A 22 22.40 7.02 -21.10
C THR A 22 22.36 6.87 -19.58
N GLY A 23 21.93 7.91 -18.90
CA GLY A 23 21.55 7.82 -17.50
C GLY A 23 20.34 6.88 -17.41
N CYS A 24 20.48 5.76 -16.69
CA CYS A 24 19.31 5.00 -16.27
C CYS A 24 18.41 5.92 -15.44
N VAL A 25 17.36 6.44 -16.05
CA VAL A 25 16.31 7.17 -15.34
C VAL A 25 15.53 6.12 -14.54
N THR A 26 15.90 5.96 -13.28
CA THR A 26 15.11 5.15 -12.36
C THR A 26 13.76 5.84 -12.17
N SER A 27 12.66 5.12 -12.42
CA SER A 27 11.33 5.67 -12.14
C SER A 27 11.24 6.05 -10.66
N PRO A 28 10.68 7.21 -10.30
CA PRO A 28 10.54 7.64 -8.90
C PRO A 28 9.86 6.59 -8.02
N ASP A 29 8.96 5.80 -8.59
CA ASP A 29 8.24 4.74 -7.90
C ASP A 29 9.14 3.55 -7.48
N MET A 30 10.26 3.35 -8.16
CA MET A 30 11.24 2.29 -7.86
C MET A 30 12.29 2.75 -6.85
N GLU A 31 12.33 4.02 -6.49
CA GLU A 31 13.24 4.54 -5.49
C GLU A 31 12.87 3.99 -4.10
N ALA A 32 13.90 3.60 -3.32
CA ALA A 32 13.68 3.21 -1.93
C ALA A 32 13.16 4.40 -1.12
N ALA A 33 12.09 4.20 -0.38
CA ALA A 33 11.58 5.24 0.50
C ALA A 33 12.59 5.52 1.62
N LYS A 34 12.75 6.78 1.99
CA LYS A 34 13.71 7.22 3.01
C LYS A 34 13.42 6.68 4.41
N GLN A 35 12.17 6.34 4.66
CA GLN A 35 11.71 5.80 5.95
C GLN A 35 10.59 4.78 5.71
N PRO A 36 10.37 3.83 6.64
CA PRO A 36 9.20 2.97 6.64
C PRO A 36 7.90 3.78 6.62
N LEU A 37 6.84 3.16 6.13
CA LEU A 37 5.52 3.76 6.15
C LEU A 37 5.04 3.88 7.60
N GLY A 38 4.80 5.12 8.04
CA GLY A 38 4.24 5.39 9.37
C GLY A 38 2.77 4.99 9.49
N SER A 39 2.22 5.16 10.69
CA SER A 39 0.81 4.88 10.98
C SER A 39 -0.14 5.63 10.06
N ILE A 40 -1.18 4.93 9.61
CA ILE A 40 -2.28 5.51 8.84
C ILE A 40 -3.51 5.56 9.74
N VAL A 41 -4.09 6.74 9.91
CA VAL A 41 -5.24 6.96 10.78
C VAL A 41 -6.41 7.51 9.96
N SER A 42 -7.58 6.89 10.11
CA SER A 42 -8.83 7.33 9.48
C SER A 42 -9.97 7.37 10.50
N VAL A 43 -10.82 8.39 10.39
CA VAL A 43 -12.01 8.51 11.22
C VAL A 43 -13.24 8.34 10.32
N VAL A 44 -14.10 7.39 10.70
CA VAL A 44 -15.37 7.11 10.03
C VAL A 44 -16.50 7.62 10.91
N ASN A 45 -17.29 8.56 10.40
CA ASN A 45 -18.48 9.06 11.08
C ASN A 45 -19.68 8.14 10.78
N VAL A 46 -20.39 7.74 11.85
CA VAL A 46 -21.58 6.87 11.80
C VAL A 46 -22.67 7.49 12.69
N PRO A 47 -23.29 8.59 12.25
CA PRO A 47 -24.23 9.36 13.09
C PRO A 47 -25.39 8.51 13.63
N GLY A 48 -25.76 8.74 14.90
CA GLY A 48 -26.85 8.06 15.57
C GLY A 48 -26.50 6.67 16.14
N VAL A 49 -25.28 6.18 15.95
CA VAL A 49 -24.88 4.87 16.44
C VAL A 49 -24.10 4.98 17.75
N LYS A 50 -24.58 4.30 18.78
CA LYS A 50 -23.92 4.25 20.09
C LYS A 50 -22.64 3.45 20.05
N LYS A 51 -21.67 3.80 20.90
CA LYS A 51 -20.36 3.16 21.04
C LYS A 51 -20.47 1.62 21.10
N ASP A 52 -21.37 1.09 21.92
CA ASP A 52 -21.50 -0.36 22.13
C ASP A 52 -22.02 -1.09 20.89
N ALA A 53 -22.96 -0.51 20.17
CA ALA A 53 -23.46 -1.05 18.91
C ALA A 53 -22.35 -1.00 17.85
N LEU A 54 -21.66 0.14 17.75
CA LEU A 54 -20.56 0.32 16.80
C LEU A 54 -19.39 -0.63 17.08
N TYR A 55 -19.06 -0.87 18.36
CA TYR A 55 -18.07 -1.87 18.77
C TYR A 55 -18.48 -3.27 18.32
N SER A 56 -19.72 -3.68 18.57
CA SER A 56 -20.23 -5.01 18.22
C SER A 56 -20.20 -5.23 16.70
N SER A 57 -20.70 -4.26 15.92
CA SER A 57 -20.67 -4.30 14.46
C SER A 57 -19.23 -4.31 13.93
N SER A 58 -18.34 -3.51 14.50
CA SER A 58 -16.91 -3.49 14.13
C SER A 58 -16.23 -4.84 14.37
N LYS A 59 -16.53 -5.48 15.49
CA LYS A 59 -15.97 -6.81 15.82
C LYS A 59 -16.43 -7.88 14.84
N ILE A 60 -17.73 -7.85 14.47
CA ILE A 60 -18.30 -8.77 13.45
C ILE A 60 -17.65 -8.49 12.09
N TRP A 61 -17.51 -7.21 11.74
CA TRP A 61 -16.89 -6.82 10.47
C TRP A 61 -15.45 -7.33 10.37
N VAL A 62 -14.62 -7.13 11.41
CA VAL A 62 -13.25 -7.65 11.45
C VAL A 62 -13.21 -9.16 11.23
N ALA A 63 -14.12 -9.90 11.89
CA ALA A 63 -14.20 -11.35 11.76
C ALA A 63 -14.60 -11.81 10.35
N LYS A 64 -15.39 -11.01 9.62
CA LYS A 64 -15.82 -11.30 8.24
C LYS A 64 -14.78 -10.86 7.20
N ALA A 65 -14.20 -9.65 7.38
CA ALA A 65 -13.29 -9.04 6.41
C ALA A 65 -11.94 -9.77 6.33
N PHE A 66 -11.49 -10.34 7.44
CA PHE A 66 -10.21 -11.03 7.55
C PHE A 66 -10.41 -12.51 7.85
N THR A 67 -10.98 -13.23 6.89
CA THR A 67 -11.24 -14.69 7.00
C THR A 67 -9.99 -15.55 6.86
N ASP A 68 -8.85 -14.95 6.49
CA ASP A 68 -7.60 -15.66 6.32
C ASP A 68 -7.01 -16.04 7.68
N SER A 69 -6.49 -17.26 7.80
CA SER A 69 -5.96 -17.86 9.05
C SER A 69 -4.83 -17.06 9.72
N ASN A 70 -4.31 -16.03 9.04
CA ASN A 70 -3.30 -15.12 9.54
C ASN A 70 -3.86 -13.81 10.14
N SER A 71 -5.17 -13.61 10.08
CA SER A 71 -5.85 -12.43 10.60
C SER A 71 -6.55 -12.79 11.90
N VAL A 72 -5.96 -12.40 13.03
CA VAL A 72 -6.46 -12.78 14.35
C VAL A 72 -6.71 -11.52 15.16
N ILE A 73 -7.91 -11.40 15.75
CA ILE A 73 -8.17 -10.42 16.80
C ILE A 73 -7.28 -10.80 17.99
N GLN A 74 -6.34 -9.92 18.32
CA GLN A 74 -5.39 -10.11 19.41
C GLN A 74 -5.90 -9.52 20.73
N TYR A 75 -6.70 -8.48 20.65
CA TYR A 75 -7.29 -7.81 21.78
C TYR A 75 -8.66 -7.24 21.41
N ALA A 76 -9.60 -7.33 22.32
CA ALA A 76 -10.92 -6.72 22.16
C ALA A 76 -11.51 -6.39 23.53
N ASP A 77 -11.73 -5.11 23.78
CA ASP A 77 -12.29 -4.59 25.03
C ASP A 77 -13.49 -3.71 24.72
N LYS A 78 -14.67 -4.12 25.22
CA LYS A 78 -15.93 -3.41 24.99
C LYS A 78 -16.02 -2.13 25.81
N GLU A 79 -15.45 -2.13 27.03
CA GLU A 79 -15.50 -0.97 27.92
C GLU A 79 -14.64 0.17 27.36
N GLU A 80 -13.46 -0.15 26.83
CA GLU A 80 -12.64 0.81 26.08
C GLU A 80 -13.24 1.13 24.71
N GLY A 81 -13.96 0.19 24.10
CA GLY A 81 -14.45 0.26 22.73
C GLY A 81 -13.33 0.00 21.72
N SER A 82 -12.34 -0.80 22.09
CA SER A 82 -11.12 -1.02 21.30
C SER A 82 -11.01 -2.46 20.81
N ILE A 83 -10.62 -2.62 19.54
CA ILE A 83 -10.35 -3.90 18.90
C ILE A 83 -8.99 -3.79 18.23
N VAL A 84 -8.09 -4.74 18.49
CA VAL A 84 -6.77 -4.81 17.84
C VAL A 84 -6.61 -6.18 17.22
N GLY A 85 -6.14 -6.19 15.97
CA GLY A 85 -5.87 -7.42 15.24
C GLY A 85 -4.75 -7.25 14.21
N LYS A 86 -4.19 -8.38 13.78
CA LYS A 86 -3.28 -8.42 12.62
C LYS A 86 -4.06 -8.78 11.39
N GLY A 87 -3.74 -8.15 10.28
CA GLY A 87 -4.36 -8.42 8.99
C GLY A 87 -3.34 -8.40 7.86
N ASN A 88 -3.79 -8.87 6.72
CA ASN A 88 -3.07 -8.69 5.47
C ASN A 88 -4.04 -8.34 4.35
N VAL A 89 -3.51 -7.70 3.31
CA VAL A 89 -4.24 -7.38 2.09
C VAL A 89 -3.33 -7.61 0.89
N LYS A 90 -3.90 -8.07 -0.21
CA LYS A 90 -3.15 -8.25 -1.46
C LYS A 90 -2.62 -6.92 -1.98
N TYR A 91 -1.46 -6.98 -2.59
CA TYR A 91 -0.89 -5.87 -3.34
C TYR A 91 -1.87 -5.43 -4.44
N PRO A 92 -2.26 -4.14 -4.48
CA PRO A 92 -3.18 -3.62 -5.50
C PRO A 92 -2.41 -3.41 -6.81
N CYS A 93 -2.31 -4.45 -7.61
CA CYS A 93 -1.60 -4.42 -8.87
C CYS A 93 -2.37 -3.64 -9.96
N ASP A 94 -1.64 -3.07 -10.92
CA ASP A 94 -2.18 -2.33 -12.06
C ASP A 94 -1.68 -2.93 -13.38
N GLY A 95 -2.59 -3.50 -14.16
CA GLY A 95 -2.28 -4.12 -15.44
C GLY A 95 -1.66 -5.51 -15.33
N PHE A 96 -1.60 -6.20 -16.47
CA PHE A 96 -1.24 -7.62 -16.54
C PHE A 96 0.16 -7.94 -15.97
N ASN A 97 1.17 -7.17 -16.37
CA ASN A 97 2.55 -7.44 -15.97
C ASN A 97 2.79 -7.19 -14.48
N ASP A 98 2.21 -6.12 -13.92
CA ASP A 98 2.32 -5.78 -12.50
C ASP A 98 1.61 -6.84 -11.65
N CYS A 99 0.42 -7.30 -12.09
CA CYS A 99 -0.31 -8.36 -11.39
C CYS A 99 0.42 -9.69 -11.42
N LEU A 100 0.99 -10.08 -12.56
CA LEU A 100 1.77 -11.31 -12.68
C LEU A 100 3.02 -11.29 -11.79
N ALA A 101 3.72 -10.15 -11.74
CA ALA A 101 4.94 -10.00 -10.95
C ALA A 101 4.70 -9.93 -9.44
N ASN A 102 3.49 -9.56 -9.00
CA ASN A 102 3.15 -9.31 -7.61
C ASN A 102 1.95 -10.12 -7.11
N GLU A 103 1.63 -11.23 -7.75
CA GLU A 103 0.47 -12.08 -7.44
C GLU A 103 0.42 -12.51 -5.96
N ASP A 104 1.57 -12.88 -5.41
CA ASP A 104 1.71 -13.39 -4.04
C ASP A 104 2.15 -12.33 -3.03
N VAL A 105 2.25 -11.06 -3.46
CA VAL A 105 2.67 -9.98 -2.57
C VAL A 105 1.52 -9.52 -1.70
N LEU A 106 1.77 -9.39 -0.41
CA LEU A 106 0.83 -8.93 0.59
C LEU A 106 1.37 -7.70 1.32
N TYR A 107 0.47 -6.86 1.79
CA TYR A 107 0.76 -5.91 2.86
C TYR A 107 0.21 -6.46 4.16
N LYS A 108 1.10 -6.67 5.14
CA LYS A 108 0.76 -7.06 6.51
C LYS A 108 0.69 -5.81 7.37
N PHE A 109 -0.19 -5.80 8.35
CA PHE A 109 -0.36 -4.66 9.25
C PHE A 109 -0.99 -5.09 10.57
N THR A 110 -0.84 -4.26 11.57
CA THR A 110 -1.65 -4.27 12.78
C THR A 110 -2.76 -3.22 12.61
N MET A 111 -4.01 -3.61 12.80
CA MET A 111 -5.16 -2.72 12.74
C MET A 111 -5.76 -2.54 14.13
N LYS A 112 -6.01 -1.30 14.52
CA LYS A 112 -6.76 -0.92 15.71
C LYS A 112 -8.02 -0.18 15.32
N ILE A 113 -9.17 -0.59 15.88
CA ILE A 113 -10.43 0.14 15.76
C ILE A 113 -10.84 0.63 17.16
N ASP A 114 -10.94 1.93 17.33
CA ASP A 114 -11.46 2.57 18.54
C ASP A 114 -12.85 3.14 18.23
N THR A 115 -13.86 2.76 19.00
CA THR A 115 -15.24 3.21 18.83
C THR A 115 -15.66 4.21 19.90
N LYS A 116 -16.43 5.21 19.50
CA LYS A 116 -17.13 6.17 20.34
C LYS A 116 -18.54 6.40 19.79
N ASP A 117 -19.39 7.09 20.51
CA ASP A 117 -20.68 7.52 19.96
C ASP A 117 -20.44 8.26 18.65
N ASP A 118 -21.19 7.90 17.61
CA ASP A 118 -21.23 8.51 16.28
C ASP A 118 -19.96 8.35 15.40
N LYS A 119 -18.91 7.64 15.87
CA LYS A 119 -17.67 7.50 15.08
C LYS A 119 -16.81 6.34 15.49
N ALA A 120 -16.04 5.82 14.53
CA ALA A 120 -14.94 4.90 14.74
C ALA A 120 -13.64 5.50 14.20
N ARG A 121 -12.52 5.23 14.88
CA ARG A 121 -11.18 5.54 14.40
C ARG A 121 -10.49 4.24 14.05
N ILE A 122 -9.99 4.13 12.83
CA ILE A 122 -9.20 3.00 12.37
C ILE A 122 -7.76 3.47 12.26
N THR A 123 -6.86 2.72 12.87
CA THR A 123 -5.42 2.96 12.81
C THR A 123 -4.74 1.71 12.24
N PHE A 124 -3.88 1.89 11.25
CA PHE A 124 -3.00 0.86 10.74
C PHE A 124 -1.56 1.18 11.16
N ASP A 125 -0.93 0.22 11.79
CA ASP A 125 0.46 0.30 12.26
C ASP A 125 1.24 -0.93 11.79
N ASP A 126 2.57 -0.90 11.97
CA ASP A 126 3.45 -2.03 11.67
C ASP A 126 3.24 -2.55 10.24
N ILE A 127 3.26 -1.63 9.28
CA ILE A 127 2.92 -1.93 7.88
C ILE A 127 4.15 -2.47 7.18
N HIS A 128 4.07 -3.74 6.74
CA HIS A 128 5.14 -4.46 6.07
C HIS A 128 4.71 -4.91 4.67
N ILE A 129 5.67 -4.95 3.75
CA ILE A 129 5.51 -5.70 2.51
C ILE A 129 5.99 -7.13 2.77
N TYR A 130 5.19 -8.11 2.37
CA TYR A 130 5.50 -9.52 2.44
C TYR A 130 5.46 -10.15 1.06
N ARG A 131 6.53 -10.86 0.72
CA ARG A 131 6.61 -11.71 -0.47
C ARG A 131 7.02 -13.10 0.00
N PRO A 132 6.29 -14.18 -0.33
CA PRO A 132 6.71 -15.54 0.00
C PRO A 132 7.98 -15.93 -0.74
N ALA A 133 8.69 -16.96 -0.24
CA ALA A 133 9.78 -17.55 -0.96
C ALA A 133 9.28 -18.11 -2.31
N HIS A 134 10.04 -17.90 -3.36
CA HIS A 134 9.68 -18.35 -4.72
C HIS A 134 10.91 -18.77 -5.51
N VAL A 135 10.68 -19.53 -6.58
CA VAL A 135 11.72 -19.93 -7.52
C VAL A 135 11.37 -19.37 -8.90
N THR A 136 12.31 -18.64 -9.49
CA THR A 136 12.16 -18.09 -10.84
C THR A 136 13.39 -18.47 -11.67
N SER A 137 13.18 -19.09 -12.84
CA SER A 137 14.28 -19.53 -13.73
C SER A 137 15.35 -20.39 -13.02
N GLY A 138 14.93 -21.24 -12.05
CA GLY A 138 15.83 -22.10 -11.28
C GLY A 138 16.59 -21.40 -10.15
N ILE A 139 16.36 -20.10 -9.92
CA ILE A 139 16.95 -19.33 -8.83
C ILE A 139 15.94 -19.23 -7.70
N ALA A 140 16.34 -19.65 -6.50
CA ALA A 140 15.52 -19.54 -5.30
C ALA A 140 15.69 -18.16 -4.63
N PHE A 141 14.56 -17.52 -4.34
CA PHE A 141 14.52 -16.27 -3.60
C PHE A 141 13.88 -16.53 -2.24
N PRO A 142 14.51 -16.06 -1.14
CA PRO A 142 13.93 -16.21 0.20
C PRO A 142 12.67 -15.36 0.35
N ALA A 143 11.86 -15.69 1.35
CA ALA A 143 10.74 -14.83 1.73
C ALA A 143 11.26 -13.47 2.23
N ILE A 144 10.52 -12.42 1.90
CA ILE A 144 10.77 -11.05 2.37
C ILE A 144 9.61 -10.66 3.28
N ASP A 145 9.93 -10.13 4.45
CA ASP A 145 8.99 -9.47 5.37
C ASP A 145 9.69 -8.21 5.89
N SER A 146 9.29 -7.06 5.39
CA SER A 146 10.06 -5.83 5.59
C SER A 146 9.18 -4.59 5.72
N PRO A 147 9.44 -3.70 6.68
CA PRO A 147 8.82 -2.37 6.72
C PRO A 147 9.39 -1.43 5.64
N ASN A 148 10.53 -1.77 5.04
CA ASN A 148 11.17 -0.95 4.03
C ASN A 148 10.57 -1.24 2.64
N MET A 149 10.01 -0.22 2.04
CA MET A 149 9.35 -0.29 0.73
C MET A 149 9.93 0.76 -0.20
N THR A 150 9.67 0.61 -1.49
CA THR A 150 9.86 1.70 -2.45
C THR A 150 8.78 2.78 -2.27
N VAL A 151 8.99 3.96 -2.84
CA VAL A 151 7.99 5.03 -2.85
C VAL A 151 6.67 4.57 -3.47
N GLY A 152 6.73 3.85 -4.60
CA GLY A 152 5.57 3.25 -5.25
C GLY A 152 4.90 2.19 -4.36
N GLY A 153 5.70 1.34 -3.68
CA GLY A 153 5.21 0.35 -2.72
C GLY A 153 4.43 0.98 -1.58
N GLN A 154 4.92 2.08 -1.00
CA GLN A 154 4.19 2.83 0.03
C GLN A 154 2.89 3.46 -0.49
N THR A 155 2.90 3.97 -1.73
CA THR A 155 1.70 4.52 -2.38
C THR A 155 0.63 3.44 -2.55
N LYS A 156 1.03 2.26 -3.02
CA LYS A 156 0.14 1.10 -3.17
C LYS A 156 -0.37 0.58 -1.82
N ALA A 157 0.47 0.54 -0.79
CA ALA A 157 0.05 0.19 0.57
C ALA A 157 -1.02 1.15 1.11
N LYS A 158 -0.79 2.47 0.98
CA LYS A 158 -1.80 3.49 1.37
C LYS A 158 -3.13 3.29 0.65
N LYS A 159 -3.08 3.01 -0.66
CA LYS A 159 -4.30 2.74 -1.45
C LYS A 159 -5.04 1.52 -0.89
N ALA A 160 -4.36 0.39 -0.71
CA ALA A 160 -4.96 -0.84 -0.21
C ALA A 160 -5.60 -0.66 1.18
N LEU A 161 -4.92 0.05 2.09
CA LEU A 161 -5.43 0.31 3.43
C LEU A 161 -6.61 1.31 3.43
N ASN A 162 -6.61 2.30 2.54
CA ASN A 162 -7.76 3.17 2.35
C ASN A 162 -8.97 2.43 1.78
N ASP A 163 -8.76 1.47 0.87
CA ASP A 163 -9.83 0.63 0.33
C ASP A 163 -10.50 -0.20 1.45
N ILE A 164 -9.73 -0.67 2.44
CA ILE A 164 -10.26 -1.33 3.65
C ILE A 164 -11.12 -0.37 4.47
N VAL A 165 -10.68 0.88 4.66
CA VAL A 165 -11.47 1.92 5.38
C VAL A 165 -12.80 2.19 4.66
N GLU A 166 -12.78 2.32 3.35
CA GLU A 166 -13.99 2.56 2.57
C GLU A 166 -14.94 1.34 2.58
N GLN A 167 -14.40 0.12 2.61
CA GLN A 167 -15.21 -1.08 2.80
C GLN A 167 -15.87 -1.09 4.18
N TYR A 168 -15.09 -0.86 5.25
CA TYR A 168 -15.61 -0.73 6.61
C TYR A 168 -16.74 0.28 6.69
N LYS A 169 -16.52 1.48 6.16
CA LYS A 169 -17.51 2.56 6.16
C LYS A 169 -18.83 2.15 5.50
N ARG A 170 -18.75 1.53 4.31
CA ARG A 170 -19.96 1.07 3.59
C ARG A 170 -20.75 0.04 4.39
N GLU A 171 -20.05 -0.95 4.97
CA GLU A 171 -20.70 -2.06 5.66
C GLU A 171 -21.28 -1.63 7.01
N ILE A 172 -20.53 -0.85 7.81
CA ILE A 172 -20.99 -0.37 9.11
C ILE A 172 -22.19 0.55 8.99
N VAL A 173 -22.22 1.47 8.01
CA VAL A 173 -23.37 2.37 7.80
C VAL A 173 -24.60 1.56 7.36
N THR A 174 -24.41 0.54 6.53
CA THR A 174 -25.52 -0.31 6.07
C THR A 174 -26.08 -1.16 7.21
N GLU A 175 -25.22 -1.83 8.00
CA GLU A 175 -25.65 -2.67 9.14
C GLU A 175 -26.34 -1.83 10.23
N SER A 176 -25.83 -0.66 10.53
CA SER A 176 -26.46 0.23 11.54
C SER A 176 -27.83 0.73 11.11
N SER A 177 -28.08 0.92 9.82
CA SER A 177 -29.37 1.33 9.29
C SER A 177 -30.39 0.18 9.23
N SER A 178 -29.96 -1.06 9.05
CA SER A 178 -30.83 -2.24 9.06
C SER A 178 -31.21 -2.68 10.46
N ALA A 179 -30.29 -2.64 11.41
CA ALA A 179 -30.56 -2.97 12.82
C ALA A 179 -31.60 -2.04 13.49
N ALA A 180 -31.77 -0.82 12.98
CA ALA A 180 -32.78 0.11 13.45
C ALA A 180 -34.21 -0.17 12.92
N LYS A 181 -34.37 -1.09 11.94
CA LYS A 181 -35.66 -1.38 11.28
C LYS A 181 -36.30 -2.72 11.67
N ASP A 182 -35.55 -3.64 12.26
CA ASP A 182 -35.95 -5.06 12.38
C ASP A 182 -36.34 -5.53 13.80
N TRP A 183 -36.57 -4.60 14.75
CA TRP A 183 -37.04 -4.92 16.11
C TRP A 183 -38.23 -4.08 16.53
#